data_d10ca3eb0505929e7077d8e58966dfa4
#
_entry.id   d10ca3eb0505929e7077d8e58966dfa4
#
_cell.length_a   1.000
_cell.length_b   1.000
_cell.length_c   1.000
_cell.angle_alpha   90.00
_cell.angle_beta   90.00
_cell.angle_gamma   90.00
#
_symmetry.space_group_name_H-M   'P 1'
#
loop_
_entity.id
_entity.type
_entity.pdbx_description
1 polymer ?
#
loop_
_entity_poly.entity_id
_entity_poly.type
_entity_poly.pdbx_seq_one_letter_code
_entity_poly.pdbx_strand_id
1 'polypeptide(L)'
;MTPREEEILALIKKNPSISQNEMADLLNISRSSVATYISALSEKGYIEGRGYILGKRKKIMVVGGANADILSVPFKKLIMRDSNPGHITTSPGGVGRNIAENLARLGSTVSFIGVVGSDAEAQIIEKSLTNVNCDTKDMMRIHGKNSSKYLAIHDENHDMIYAIADMDIMDSLNVEFLKTKSGIIKSFDMLVIDTNLTEDAIEYLLSLGVETMVEAVSVNKAIKLRDHVSKISILKANKYEIEEISGIEVKDEKSLKEALKSLIDKGIKEIVLTMGEEGAIYYSEGNYVKQGALKADIVNVSGAGDAFCAGYAHAYLNDMDIKDRLKFASKCSKITLESEGAVSDKLNIESVR
;
A
#
# COMPACT_ATOMS: atom_id res chain seq x y z
N MET A 1 -12.44 -5.51 -15.63
CA MET A 1 -12.67 -6.35 -16.82
C MET A 1 -14.18 -6.41 -17.09
N THR A 2 -14.61 -6.31 -18.34
CA THR A 2 -16.04 -6.43 -18.66
C THR A 2 -16.45 -7.90 -18.71
N PRO A 3 -17.77 -8.26 -18.55
CA PRO A 3 -18.21 -9.65 -18.65
C PRO A 3 -17.80 -10.34 -19.96
N ARG A 4 -17.79 -9.62 -21.07
CA ARG A 4 -17.34 -10.13 -22.37
C ARG A 4 -15.83 -10.37 -22.45
N GLU A 5 -15.03 -9.52 -21.82
CA GLU A 5 -13.59 -9.76 -21.69
C GLU A 5 -13.29 -11.01 -20.87
N GLU A 6 -14.08 -11.27 -19.82
CA GLU A 6 -13.95 -12.49 -19.00
C GLU A 6 -14.29 -13.75 -19.77
N GLU A 7 -15.34 -13.75 -20.57
CA GLU A 7 -15.74 -14.88 -21.43
C GLU A 7 -14.63 -15.19 -22.45
N ILE A 8 -14.10 -14.17 -23.12
CA ILE A 8 -13.00 -14.33 -24.11
C ILE A 8 -11.75 -14.86 -23.42
N LEU A 9 -11.38 -14.30 -22.27
CA LEU A 9 -10.22 -14.76 -21.52
C LEU A 9 -10.38 -16.21 -21.03
N ALA A 10 -11.58 -16.63 -20.66
CA ALA A 10 -11.89 -18.01 -20.29
C ALA A 10 -11.71 -18.99 -21.46
N LEU A 11 -12.14 -18.61 -22.67
CA LEU A 11 -11.96 -19.41 -23.88
C LEU A 11 -10.47 -19.56 -24.22
N ILE A 12 -9.70 -18.47 -24.13
CA ILE A 12 -8.26 -18.47 -24.35
C ILE A 12 -7.54 -19.34 -23.31
N LYS A 13 -7.94 -19.28 -22.04
CA LYS A 13 -7.39 -20.14 -20.97
C LYS A 13 -7.61 -21.63 -21.26
N LYS A 14 -8.79 -21.97 -21.79
CA LYS A 14 -9.17 -23.35 -22.12
C LYS A 14 -8.43 -23.84 -23.38
N ASN A 15 -8.26 -22.98 -24.37
CA ASN A 15 -7.53 -23.27 -25.61
C ASN A 15 -6.73 -22.05 -26.06
N PRO A 16 -5.42 -21.95 -25.71
CA PRO A 16 -4.57 -20.81 -26.10
C PRO A 16 -4.38 -20.64 -27.62
N SER A 17 -4.72 -21.65 -28.41
CA SER A 17 -4.64 -21.62 -29.88
C SER A 17 -5.99 -21.35 -30.57
N ILE A 18 -7.03 -21.05 -29.81
CA ILE A 18 -8.39 -20.76 -30.34
C ILE A 18 -8.33 -19.56 -31.30
N SER A 19 -8.95 -19.69 -32.47
CA SER A 19 -9.00 -18.59 -33.44
C SER A 19 -10.06 -17.55 -33.08
N GLN A 20 -9.89 -16.33 -33.58
CA GLN A 20 -10.88 -15.26 -33.40
C GLN A 20 -12.24 -15.61 -34.02
N ASN A 21 -12.26 -16.41 -35.10
CA ASN A 21 -13.50 -16.87 -35.73
C ASN A 21 -14.22 -17.87 -34.79
N GLU A 22 -13.52 -18.87 -34.26
CA GLU A 22 -14.11 -19.83 -33.30
C GLU A 22 -14.64 -19.14 -32.04
N MET A 23 -13.92 -18.12 -31.51
CA MET A 23 -14.43 -17.33 -30.39
C MET A 23 -15.70 -16.54 -30.77
N ALA A 24 -15.72 -15.94 -31.97
CA ALA A 24 -16.88 -15.22 -32.47
C ALA A 24 -18.11 -16.11 -32.60
N ASP A 25 -17.94 -17.32 -33.13
CA ASP A 25 -19.00 -18.32 -33.26
C ASP A 25 -19.49 -18.80 -31.88
N LEU A 26 -18.59 -19.13 -30.95
CA LEU A 26 -18.94 -19.60 -29.60
C LEU A 26 -19.68 -18.53 -28.77
N LEU A 27 -19.34 -17.27 -28.95
CA LEU A 27 -19.92 -16.15 -28.18
C LEU A 27 -21.06 -15.45 -28.93
N ASN A 28 -21.35 -15.88 -30.16
CA ASN A 28 -22.36 -15.28 -31.05
C ASN A 28 -22.18 -13.76 -31.21
N ILE A 29 -20.94 -13.36 -31.52
CA ILE A 29 -20.55 -11.95 -31.78
C ILE A 29 -19.71 -11.86 -33.05
N SER A 30 -19.47 -10.63 -33.55
CA SER A 30 -18.62 -10.48 -34.73
C SER A 30 -17.14 -10.72 -34.41
N ARG A 31 -16.37 -11.21 -35.41
CA ARG A 31 -14.91 -11.33 -35.32
C ARG A 31 -14.25 -10.00 -34.96
N SER A 32 -14.77 -8.88 -35.50
CA SER A 32 -14.24 -7.55 -35.18
C SER A 32 -14.44 -7.20 -33.70
N SER A 33 -15.55 -7.56 -33.09
CA SER A 33 -15.79 -7.41 -31.66
C SER A 33 -14.78 -8.24 -30.85
N VAL A 34 -14.56 -9.49 -31.24
CA VAL A 34 -13.52 -10.34 -30.60
C VAL A 34 -12.14 -9.67 -30.67
N ALA A 35 -11.74 -9.15 -31.85
CA ALA A 35 -10.46 -8.47 -32.03
C ALA A 35 -10.34 -7.25 -31.10
N THR A 36 -11.40 -6.46 -30.94
CA THR A 36 -11.44 -5.30 -30.03
C THR A 36 -11.22 -5.74 -28.56
N TYR A 37 -11.91 -6.79 -28.12
CA TYR A 37 -11.73 -7.32 -26.75
C TYR A 37 -10.35 -7.92 -26.51
N ILE A 38 -9.76 -8.61 -27.51
CA ILE A 38 -8.38 -9.12 -27.44
C ILE A 38 -7.39 -7.96 -27.34
N SER A 39 -7.57 -6.87 -28.11
CA SER A 39 -6.72 -5.69 -28.02
C SER A 39 -6.80 -5.08 -26.62
N ALA A 40 -8.01 -4.90 -26.09
CA ALA A 40 -8.22 -4.38 -24.75
C ALA A 40 -7.61 -5.29 -23.66
N LEU A 41 -7.70 -6.62 -23.81
CA LEU A 41 -7.06 -7.57 -22.91
C LEU A 41 -5.53 -7.55 -23.01
N SER A 42 -4.96 -7.28 -24.20
CA SER A 42 -3.53 -7.10 -24.40
C SER A 42 -3.04 -5.78 -23.79
N GLU A 43 -3.76 -4.68 -23.99
CA GLU A 43 -3.46 -3.39 -23.37
C GLU A 43 -3.50 -3.45 -21.84
N LYS A 44 -4.41 -4.28 -21.30
CA LYS A 44 -4.55 -4.53 -19.85
C LYS A 44 -3.54 -5.58 -19.34
N GLY A 45 -2.64 -6.11 -20.19
CA GLY A 45 -1.62 -7.09 -19.81
C GLY A 45 -2.13 -8.50 -19.49
N TYR A 46 -3.35 -8.85 -19.94
CA TYR A 46 -3.87 -10.23 -19.78
C TYR A 46 -3.39 -11.17 -20.91
N ILE A 47 -2.97 -10.62 -22.03
CA ILE A 47 -2.48 -11.33 -23.23
C ILE A 47 -1.15 -10.68 -23.63
N GLU A 48 -0.06 -11.48 -23.72
CA GLU A 48 1.29 -10.96 -23.97
C GLU A 48 1.81 -11.19 -25.41
N GLY A 49 1.06 -11.87 -26.28
CA GLY A 49 1.58 -12.10 -27.64
C GLY A 49 0.70 -12.92 -28.56
N ARG A 50 1.23 -13.22 -29.75
CA ARG A 50 0.56 -14.10 -30.72
C ARG A 50 0.58 -15.54 -30.21
N GLY A 51 -0.58 -16.18 -30.25
CA GLY A 51 -0.83 -17.48 -29.62
C GLY A 51 -1.45 -17.35 -28.23
N TYR A 52 -1.92 -16.09 -27.88
CA TYR A 52 -2.58 -15.78 -26.61
C TYR A 52 -1.82 -16.26 -25.39
N ILE A 53 -0.53 -15.89 -25.31
CA ILE A 53 0.27 -16.10 -24.12
C ILE A 53 -0.35 -15.26 -23.00
N LEU A 54 -0.83 -15.92 -21.95
CA LEU A 54 -1.43 -15.24 -20.83
C LEU A 54 -0.35 -14.54 -20.00
N GLY A 55 -0.44 -13.24 -19.87
CA GLY A 55 0.39 -12.47 -18.97
C GLY A 55 0.18 -12.92 -17.52
N LYS A 56 1.25 -13.25 -16.83
CA LYS A 56 1.23 -13.37 -15.37
C LYS A 56 1.12 -11.98 -14.77
N ARG A 57 -0.09 -11.54 -14.41
CA ARG A 57 -0.18 -10.36 -13.54
C ARG A 57 0.52 -10.67 -12.23
N LYS A 58 1.53 -9.89 -11.94
CA LYS A 58 2.21 -9.95 -10.64
C LYS A 58 1.21 -9.53 -9.54
N LYS A 59 1.23 -10.27 -8.43
CA LYS A 59 0.28 -10.14 -7.32
C LYS A 59 0.98 -9.61 -6.08
N ILE A 60 0.33 -8.71 -5.38
CA ILE A 60 0.84 -8.11 -4.14
C ILE A 60 -0.06 -8.54 -2.98
N MET A 61 0.53 -9.11 -1.95
CA MET A 61 -0.10 -9.29 -0.65
C MET A 61 0.30 -8.13 0.25
N VAL A 62 -0.67 -7.45 0.85
CA VAL A 62 -0.40 -6.45 1.89
C VAL A 62 -0.86 -7.02 3.23
N VAL A 63 0.03 -7.00 4.23
CA VAL A 63 -0.28 -7.41 5.61
C VAL A 63 0.03 -6.25 6.54
N GLY A 64 -0.99 -5.71 7.22
CA GLY A 64 -0.73 -4.53 8.04
C GLY A 64 -1.96 -3.94 8.71
N GLY A 65 -1.79 -2.72 9.23
CA GLY A 65 -2.78 -1.99 9.99
C GLY A 65 -3.94 -1.49 9.15
N ALA A 66 -5.14 -1.63 9.73
CA ALA A 66 -6.37 -1.01 9.27
C ALA A 66 -7.11 -0.45 10.47
N ASN A 67 -7.60 0.78 10.38
CA ASN A 67 -8.37 1.43 11.44
C ASN A 67 -9.42 2.38 10.86
N ALA A 68 -10.32 2.85 11.70
CA ALA A 68 -11.16 3.99 11.39
C ALA A 68 -10.55 5.26 12.01
N ASP A 69 -10.35 6.29 11.18
CA ASP A 69 -9.94 7.62 11.62
C ASP A 69 -11.19 8.44 11.95
N ILE A 70 -11.28 8.87 13.20
CA ILE A 70 -12.37 9.69 13.72
C ILE A 70 -11.80 11.07 14.00
N LEU A 71 -12.20 12.05 13.21
CA LEU A 71 -11.73 13.43 13.32
C LEU A 71 -12.85 14.30 13.86
N SER A 72 -12.56 15.15 14.84
CA SER A 72 -13.51 16.11 15.39
C SER A 72 -12.98 17.53 15.34
N VAL A 73 -13.82 18.46 14.83
CA VAL A 73 -13.51 19.89 14.75
C VAL A 73 -14.67 20.67 15.39
N PRO A 74 -14.43 21.45 16.45
CA PRO A 74 -15.46 22.24 17.08
C PRO A 74 -15.81 23.48 16.25
N PHE A 75 -17.04 23.96 16.36
CA PHE A 75 -17.45 25.21 15.70
C PHE A 75 -16.86 26.48 16.31
N LYS A 76 -16.37 26.39 17.56
CA LYS A 76 -15.78 27.49 18.32
C LYS A 76 -14.67 26.95 19.21
N LYS A 77 -13.90 27.85 19.80
CA LYS A 77 -12.87 27.51 20.78
C LYS A 77 -13.38 26.52 21.83
N LEU A 78 -12.62 25.46 22.03
CA LEU A 78 -12.96 24.39 22.98
C LEU A 78 -13.06 24.91 24.40
N ILE A 79 -14.14 24.56 25.08
CA ILE A 79 -14.34 24.78 26.49
C ILE A 79 -14.07 23.48 27.23
N MET A 80 -13.07 23.50 28.10
CA MET A 80 -12.70 22.33 28.89
C MET A 80 -13.83 21.93 29.85
N ARG A 81 -14.08 20.62 29.96
CA ARG A 81 -15.08 20.01 30.83
C ARG A 81 -16.52 20.37 30.45
N ASP A 82 -16.75 20.72 29.20
CA ASP A 82 -18.09 21.04 28.68
C ASP A 82 -18.34 20.31 27.36
N SER A 83 -19.60 20.26 26.93
CA SER A 83 -19.99 19.75 25.61
C SER A 83 -19.73 20.79 24.53
N ASN A 84 -18.87 20.50 23.59
CA ASN A 84 -18.48 21.39 22.50
C ASN A 84 -19.17 20.98 21.20
N PRO A 85 -20.13 21.77 20.67
CA PRO A 85 -20.71 21.49 19.35
C PRO A 85 -19.66 21.55 18.25
N GLY A 86 -19.69 20.59 17.32
CA GLY A 86 -18.73 20.49 16.25
C GLY A 86 -19.11 19.47 15.18
N HIS A 87 -18.23 19.25 14.23
CA HIS A 87 -18.31 18.19 13.25
C HIS A 87 -17.47 16.99 13.69
N ILE A 88 -18.00 15.78 13.46
CA ILE A 88 -17.28 14.54 13.61
C ILE A 88 -17.36 13.81 12.28
N THR A 89 -16.22 13.43 11.72
CA THR A 89 -16.10 12.63 10.50
C THR A 89 -15.43 11.31 10.80
N THR A 90 -15.87 10.25 10.14
CA THR A 90 -15.24 8.93 10.23
C THR A 90 -14.84 8.50 8.82
N SER A 91 -13.57 8.14 8.65
CA SER A 91 -13.02 7.66 7.39
C SER A 91 -12.18 6.40 7.59
N PRO A 92 -12.03 5.56 6.55
CA PRO A 92 -11.12 4.43 6.64
C PRO A 92 -9.67 4.93 6.71
N GLY A 93 -8.87 4.35 7.60
CA GLY A 93 -7.47 4.65 7.85
C GLY A 93 -6.62 3.39 7.98
N GLY A 94 -5.39 3.57 8.42
CA GLY A 94 -4.40 2.51 8.61
C GLY A 94 -3.45 2.38 7.43
N VAL A 95 -2.14 2.32 7.75
CA VAL A 95 -1.06 2.33 6.76
C VAL A 95 -1.17 1.17 5.77
N GLY A 96 -1.31 -0.07 6.26
CA GLY A 96 -1.46 -1.23 5.39
C GLY A 96 -2.71 -1.15 4.51
N ARG A 97 -3.85 -0.72 5.07
CA ARG A 97 -5.08 -0.52 4.31
C ARG A 97 -4.93 0.58 3.26
N ASN A 98 -4.30 1.72 3.58
CA ASN A 98 -4.05 2.81 2.64
C ASN A 98 -3.17 2.34 1.47
N ILE A 99 -2.09 1.60 1.76
CA ILE A 99 -1.21 1.02 0.74
C ILE A 99 -1.97 0.06 -0.17
N ALA A 100 -2.78 -0.85 0.41
CA ALA A 100 -3.56 -1.81 -0.37
C ALA A 100 -4.57 -1.13 -1.29
N GLU A 101 -5.29 -0.11 -0.80
CA GLU A 101 -6.24 0.65 -1.61
C GLU A 101 -5.53 1.42 -2.74
N ASN A 102 -4.42 2.10 -2.45
CA ASN A 102 -3.64 2.81 -3.47
C ASN A 102 -3.09 1.87 -4.55
N LEU A 103 -2.57 0.70 -4.17
CA LEU A 103 -2.12 -0.34 -5.11
C LEU A 103 -3.25 -0.83 -6.02
N ALA A 104 -4.43 -1.07 -5.45
CA ALA A 104 -5.60 -1.51 -6.21
C ALA A 104 -6.06 -0.42 -7.19
N ARG A 105 -6.08 0.86 -6.78
CA ARG A 105 -6.39 2.01 -7.64
C ARG A 105 -5.39 2.16 -8.80
N LEU A 106 -4.13 1.82 -8.59
CA LEU A 106 -3.10 1.76 -9.64
C LEU A 106 -3.25 0.55 -10.58
N GLY A 107 -4.24 -0.32 -10.34
CA GLY A 107 -4.52 -1.49 -11.18
C GLY A 107 -3.71 -2.72 -10.85
N SER A 108 -2.99 -2.76 -9.73
CA SER A 108 -2.33 -3.98 -9.23
C SER A 108 -3.35 -5.02 -8.80
N THR A 109 -3.00 -6.31 -8.89
CA THR A 109 -3.78 -7.39 -8.27
C THR A 109 -3.38 -7.50 -6.81
N VAL A 110 -4.25 -7.08 -5.89
CA VAL A 110 -3.95 -6.92 -4.46
C VAL A 110 -4.86 -7.76 -3.60
N SER A 111 -4.28 -8.42 -2.60
CA SER A 111 -5.00 -9.00 -1.47
C SER A 111 -4.51 -8.36 -0.18
N PHE A 112 -5.41 -8.19 0.77
CA PHE A 112 -5.14 -7.57 2.06
C PHE A 112 -5.40 -8.52 3.22
N ILE A 113 -4.44 -8.65 4.11
CA ILE A 113 -4.57 -9.31 5.42
C ILE A 113 -4.44 -8.24 6.49
N GLY A 114 -5.52 -7.98 7.19
CA GLY A 114 -5.62 -7.12 8.34
C GLY A 114 -6.55 -7.73 9.36
N VAL A 115 -6.85 -7.02 10.45
CA VAL A 115 -7.80 -7.45 11.46
C VAL A 115 -8.85 -6.38 11.71
N VAL A 116 -10.12 -6.81 11.80
CA VAL A 116 -11.26 -5.95 12.12
C VAL A 116 -12.15 -6.63 13.17
N GLY A 117 -12.91 -5.82 13.85
CA GLY A 117 -13.96 -6.28 14.76
C GLY A 117 -15.25 -6.68 14.05
N SER A 118 -16.36 -6.58 14.78
CA SER A 118 -17.72 -6.82 14.25
C SER A 118 -18.61 -5.58 14.38
N ASP A 119 -17.99 -4.40 14.23
CA ASP A 119 -18.60 -3.07 14.40
C ASP A 119 -18.85 -2.38 13.04
N ALA A 120 -19.37 -1.15 13.11
CA ALA A 120 -19.62 -0.35 11.91
C ALA A 120 -18.32 0.06 11.19
N GLU A 121 -17.25 0.28 11.94
CA GLU A 121 -15.93 0.63 11.44
C GLU A 121 -15.34 -0.49 10.58
N ALA A 122 -15.57 -1.77 10.95
CA ALA A 122 -15.19 -2.91 10.13
C ALA A 122 -15.79 -2.84 8.72
N GLN A 123 -17.08 -2.42 8.62
CA GLN A 123 -17.76 -2.28 7.32
C GLN A 123 -17.16 -1.14 6.49
N ILE A 124 -16.80 -0.02 7.12
CA ILE A 124 -16.16 1.12 6.45
C ILE A 124 -14.81 0.69 5.87
N ILE A 125 -13.98 -0.01 6.66
CA ILE A 125 -12.67 -0.51 6.27
C ILE A 125 -12.79 -1.50 5.10
N GLU A 126 -13.64 -2.53 5.22
CA GLU A 126 -13.80 -3.54 4.17
C GLU A 126 -14.35 -2.94 2.88
N LYS A 127 -15.35 -2.05 2.98
CA LYS A 127 -15.95 -1.40 1.82
C LYS A 127 -14.95 -0.55 1.06
N SER A 128 -14.03 0.14 1.74
CA SER A 128 -12.99 0.94 1.08
C SER A 128 -12.10 0.08 0.17
N LEU A 129 -11.76 -1.13 0.60
CA LEU A 129 -10.95 -2.07 -0.14
C LEU A 129 -11.71 -2.78 -1.26
N THR A 130 -12.93 -3.27 -0.95
CA THR A 130 -13.73 -4.02 -1.93
C THR A 130 -14.22 -3.14 -3.09
N ASN A 131 -14.48 -1.85 -2.85
CA ASN A 131 -14.86 -0.89 -3.88
C ASN A 131 -13.78 -0.70 -4.97
N VAL A 132 -12.52 -0.98 -4.64
CA VAL A 132 -11.39 -0.90 -5.58
C VAL A 132 -10.88 -2.27 -6.04
N ASN A 133 -11.68 -3.33 -5.82
CA ASN A 133 -11.36 -4.70 -6.16
C ASN A 133 -10.12 -5.27 -5.46
N CYS A 134 -9.80 -4.80 -4.26
CA CYS A 134 -8.83 -5.46 -3.38
C CYS A 134 -9.48 -6.70 -2.75
N ASP A 135 -8.81 -7.85 -2.80
CA ASP A 135 -9.31 -9.10 -2.19
C ASP A 135 -9.09 -9.07 -0.67
N THR A 136 -10.20 -9.18 0.09
CA THR A 136 -10.21 -9.11 1.56
C THR A 136 -10.60 -10.43 2.23
N LYS A 137 -10.64 -11.55 1.48
CA LYS A 137 -11.11 -12.86 2.00
C LYS A 137 -10.27 -13.39 3.15
N ASP A 138 -9.00 -12.99 3.20
CA ASP A 138 -8.05 -13.42 4.23
C ASP A 138 -7.95 -12.46 5.41
N MET A 139 -8.74 -11.39 5.44
CA MET A 139 -8.85 -10.52 6.60
C MET A 139 -9.40 -11.29 7.81
N MET A 140 -8.80 -11.06 8.98
CA MET A 140 -9.28 -11.60 10.24
C MET A 140 -10.45 -10.76 10.76
N ARG A 141 -11.55 -11.43 11.10
CA ARG A 141 -12.68 -10.79 11.80
C ARG A 141 -12.84 -11.40 13.19
N ILE A 142 -12.86 -10.56 14.22
CA ILE A 142 -13.01 -11.01 15.61
C ILE A 142 -14.36 -10.56 16.14
N HIS A 143 -15.26 -11.53 16.36
CA HIS A 143 -16.56 -11.26 16.94
C HIS A 143 -16.45 -10.77 18.38
N GLY A 144 -17.23 -9.73 18.71
CA GLY A 144 -17.26 -9.15 20.04
C GLY A 144 -16.11 -8.21 20.37
N LYS A 145 -15.17 -7.97 19.44
CA LYS A 145 -14.17 -6.90 19.54
C LYS A 145 -14.50 -5.72 18.63
N ASN A 146 -13.98 -4.55 18.99
CA ASN A 146 -14.02 -3.36 18.15
C ASN A 146 -12.83 -3.37 17.18
N SER A 147 -13.04 -2.79 15.99
CA SER A 147 -11.97 -2.47 15.06
C SER A 147 -11.05 -1.40 15.63
N SER A 148 -9.81 -1.34 15.17
CA SER A 148 -8.88 -0.27 15.53
C SER A 148 -9.46 1.10 15.19
N LYS A 149 -9.21 2.09 16.06
CA LYS A 149 -9.67 3.48 15.91
C LYS A 149 -8.55 4.46 16.23
N TYR A 150 -8.49 5.52 15.46
CA TYR A 150 -7.66 6.69 15.75
C TYR A 150 -8.58 7.90 15.89
N LEU A 151 -8.72 8.39 17.12
CA LEU A 151 -9.52 9.57 17.44
C LEU A 151 -8.60 10.78 17.51
N ALA A 152 -8.82 11.79 16.67
CA ALA A 152 -8.14 13.06 16.72
C ALA A 152 -9.13 14.19 17.04
N ILE A 153 -8.78 14.99 18.05
CA ILE A 153 -9.53 16.18 18.48
C ILE A 153 -8.73 17.41 18.04
N HIS A 154 -9.34 18.23 17.20
CA HIS A 154 -8.77 19.48 16.71
C HIS A 154 -9.39 20.68 17.42
N ASP A 155 -8.71 21.82 17.35
CA ASP A 155 -9.30 23.12 17.72
C ASP A 155 -10.08 23.74 16.54
N GLU A 156 -10.59 24.93 16.74
CA GLU A 156 -11.33 25.72 15.75
C GLU A 156 -10.48 26.14 14.53
N ASN A 157 -9.16 26.04 14.61
CA ASN A 157 -8.22 26.34 13.54
C ASN A 157 -7.76 25.08 12.79
N HIS A 158 -8.34 23.92 13.12
CA HIS A 158 -7.95 22.61 12.62
C HIS A 158 -6.58 22.10 13.12
N ASP A 159 -6.02 22.68 14.18
CA ASP A 159 -4.82 22.17 14.82
C ASP A 159 -5.16 21.01 15.77
N MET A 160 -4.44 19.89 15.64
CA MET A 160 -4.66 18.71 16.48
C MET A 160 -4.21 19.00 17.93
N ILE A 161 -5.15 18.88 18.88
CA ILE A 161 -4.88 19.08 20.32
C ILE A 161 -4.57 17.73 20.99
N TYR A 162 -5.38 16.72 20.73
CA TYR A 162 -5.25 15.38 21.31
C TYR A 162 -5.50 14.32 20.25
N ALA A 163 -4.82 13.18 20.41
CA ALA A 163 -5.14 11.96 19.68
C ALA A 163 -5.10 10.76 20.62
N ILE A 164 -6.00 9.80 20.37
CA ILE A 164 -6.05 8.50 21.06
C ILE A 164 -6.07 7.43 20.00
N ALA A 165 -5.15 6.48 20.10
CA ALA A 165 -5.07 5.32 19.24
C ALA A 165 -5.50 4.07 20.02
N ASP A 166 -6.61 3.47 19.64
CA ASP A 166 -7.09 2.17 20.12
C ASP A 166 -6.76 1.12 19.04
N MET A 167 -5.64 0.44 19.23
CA MET A 167 -5.07 -0.50 18.25
C MET A 167 -4.90 -1.92 18.78
N ASP A 168 -5.43 -2.24 19.96
CA ASP A 168 -5.19 -3.51 20.67
C ASP A 168 -5.61 -4.74 19.86
N ILE A 169 -6.60 -4.61 18.97
CA ILE A 169 -7.03 -5.72 18.11
C ILE A 169 -5.92 -6.18 17.16
N MET A 170 -4.93 -5.31 16.84
CA MET A 170 -3.80 -5.62 15.96
C MET A 170 -2.94 -6.77 16.48
N ASP A 171 -2.83 -6.96 17.80
CA ASP A 171 -2.10 -8.07 18.41
C ASP A 171 -2.67 -9.45 18.05
N SER A 172 -3.91 -9.48 17.54
CA SER A 172 -4.54 -10.70 17.05
C SER A 172 -3.97 -11.16 15.70
N LEU A 173 -3.30 -10.28 14.92
CA LEU A 173 -2.53 -10.66 13.73
C LEU A 173 -1.19 -11.30 14.13
N ASN A 174 -1.25 -12.30 14.99
CA ASN A 174 -0.10 -12.98 15.54
C ASN A 174 0.45 -14.07 14.61
N VAL A 175 1.59 -14.63 15.00
CA VAL A 175 2.28 -15.69 14.24
C VAL A 175 1.41 -16.92 14.01
N GLU A 176 0.56 -17.30 14.97
CA GLU A 176 -0.32 -18.46 14.85
C GLU A 176 -1.31 -18.28 13.69
N PHE A 177 -2.00 -17.14 13.64
CA PHE A 177 -2.88 -16.82 12.53
C PHE A 177 -2.13 -16.75 11.20
N LEU A 178 -0.99 -16.05 11.15
CA LEU A 178 -0.21 -15.86 9.92
C LEU A 178 0.33 -17.20 9.37
N LYS A 179 0.64 -18.18 10.23
CA LYS A 179 0.99 -19.55 9.81
C LYS A 179 -0.13 -20.20 9.01
N THR A 180 -1.39 -19.96 9.35
CA THR A 180 -2.53 -20.50 8.57
C THR A 180 -2.63 -19.90 7.17
N LYS A 181 -2.04 -18.71 6.97
CA LYS A 181 -2.04 -17.97 5.70
C LYS A 181 -0.75 -18.12 4.90
N SER A 182 0.26 -18.81 5.44
CA SER A 182 1.60 -18.90 4.83
C SER A 182 1.58 -19.41 3.39
N GLY A 183 0.74 -20.40 3.09
CA GLY A 183 0.62 -20.98 1.75
C GLY A 183 0.15 -19.97 0.71
N ILE A 184 -0.87 -19.15 1.07
CA ILE A 184 -1.37 -18.12 0.18
C ILE A 184 -0.38 -16.96 0.07
N ILE A 185 0.23 -16.51 1.18
CA ILE A 185 1.23 -15.42 1.15
C ILE A 185 2.38 -15.78 0.21
N LYS A 186 2.92 -17.00 0.29
CA LYS A 186 3.99 -17.48 -0.59
C LYS A 186 3.61 -17.59 -2.08
N SER A 187 2.34 -17.53 -2.43
CA SER A 187 1.87 -17.56 -3.82
C SER A 187 1.86 -16.18 -4.48
N PHE A 188 2.21 -15.13 -3.74
CA PHE A 188 2.31 -13.76 -4.24
C PHE A 188 3.73 -13.41 -4.66
N ASP A 189 3.85 -12.51 -5.64
CA ASP A 189 5.15 -12.09 -6.17
C ASP A 189 5.83 -11.07 -5.25
N MET A 190 5.04 -10.35 -4.43
CA MET A 190 5.53 -9.38 -3.46
C MET A 190 4.64 -9.36 -2.21
N LEU A 191 5.28 -9.18 -1.07
CA LEU A 191 4.67 -8.89 0.22
C LEU A 191 4.98 -7.45 0.61
N VAL A 192 3.97 -6.68 1.00
CA VAL A 192 4.14 -5.37 1.62
C VAL A 192 3.64 -5.46 3.05
N ILE A 193 4.46 -5.08 4.01
CA ILE A 193 4.10 -5.09 5.43
C ILE A 193 4.34 -3.73 6.07
N ASP A 194 3.61 -3.42 7.12
CA ASP A 194 3.86 -2.24 7.94
C ASP A 194 4.23 -2.61 9.39
N THR A 195 4.88 -1.70 10.09
CA THR A 195 5.31 -1.93 11.48
C THR A 195 4.21 -1.73 12.52
N ASN A 196 2.92 -1.66 12.13
CA ASN A 196 1.80 -1.81 13.06
C ASN A 196 1.69 -3.25 13.58
N LEU A 197 2.23 -4.21 12.86
CA LEU A 197 2.35 -5.61 13.28
C LEU A 197 3.25 -5.75 14.52
N THR A 198 3.08 -6.85 15.26
CA THR A 198 4.02 -7.23 16.32
C THR A 198 5.37 -7.61 15.73
N GLU A 199 6.44 -7.50 16.53
CA GLU A 199 7.79 -7.86 16.08
C GLU A 199 7.89 -9.33 15.63
N ASP A 200 7.31 -10.26 16.39
CA ASP A 200 7.27 -11.68 16.04
C ASP A 200 6.53 -11.94 14.71
N ALA A 201 5.44 -11.19 14.46
CA ALA A 201 4.70 -11.27 13.20
C ALA A 201 5.54 -10.79 12.02
N ILE A 202 6.27 -9.67 12.19
CA ILE A 202 7.20 -9.14 11.19
C ILE A 202 8.31 -10.16 10.91
N GLU A 203 8.95 -10.69 11.94
CA GLU A 203 10.00 -11.71 11.80
C GLU A 203 9.49 -12.92 11.03
N TYR A 204 8.31 -13.42 11.41
CA TYR A 204 7.70 -14.56 10.73
C TYR A 204 7.44 -14.28 9.25
N LEU A 205 6.84 -13.15 8.91
CA LEU A 205 6.54 -12.77 7.53
C LEU A 205 7.81 -12.65 6.69
N LEU A 206 8.86 -12.01 7.23
CA LEU A 206 10.16 -11.90 6.58
C LEU A 206 10.85 -13.27 6.39
N SER A 207 10.56 -14.26 7.24
CA SER A 207 11.09 -15.61 7.13
C SER A 207 10.47 -16.44 5.99
N LEU A 208 9.35 -15.98 5.39
CA LEU A 208 8.65 -16.71 4.34
C LEU A 208 9.39 -16.74 3.00
N GLY A 209 10.41 -15.88 2.82
CA GLY A 209 11.23 -15.82 1.60
C GLY A 209 10.52 -15.19 0.40
N VAL A 210 9.43 -14.46 0.60
CA VAL A 210 8.77 -13.64 -0.43
C VAL A 210 9.51 -12.32 -0.54
N GLU A 211 9.61 -11.75 -1.75
CA GLU A 211 10.15 -10.40 -1.95
C GLU A 211 9.34 -9.40 -1.10
N THR A 212 9.94 -8.81 -0.06
CA THR A 212 9.19 -8.05 0.94
C THR A 212 9.60 -6.59 0.98
N MET A 213 8.61 -5.71 0.84
CA MET A 213 8.74 -4.28 1.12
C MET A 213 8.15 -3.97 2.50
N VAL A 214 8.92 -3.25 3.31
CA VAL A 214 8.53 -2.86 4.67
C VAL A 214 8.34 -1.35 4.75
N GLU A 215 7.16 -0.91 5.24
CA GLU A 215 6.85 0.46 5.62
C GLU A 215 7.13 0.65 7.12
N ALA A 216 8.05 1.56 7.45
CA ALA A 216 8.51 1.78 8.83
C ALA A 216 7.50 2.51 9.73
N VAL A 217 6.51 3.22 9.15
CA VAL A 217 5.37 3.91 9.78
C VAL A 217 5.75 5.06 10.72
N SER A 218 6.56 4.80 11.74
CA SER A 218 6.97 5.82 12.73
C SER A 218 8.22 5.37 13.49
N VAL A 219 8.93 6.33 14.09
CA VAL A 219 10.16 6.10 14.86
C VAL A 219 9.97 4.99 15.91
N ASN A 220 8.93 5.11 16.74
CA ASN A 220 8.65 4.14 17.82
C ASN A 220 8.35 2.73 17.31
N LYS A 221 7.83 2.59 16.08
CA LYS A 221 7.51 1.30 15.49
C LYS A 221 8.67 0.73 14.68
N ALA A 222 9.49 1.59 14.11
CA ALA A 222 10.66 1.24 13.30
C ALA A 222 11.71 0.45 14.09
N ILE A 223 11.78 0.63 15.42
CA ILE A 223 12.69 -0.11 16.30
C ILE A 223 12.56 -1.64 16.16
N LYS A 224 11.34 -2.13 15.86
CA LYS A 224 11.06 -3.56 15.64
C LYS A 224 11.84 -4.16 14.45
N LEU A 225 12.40 -3.32 13.59
CA LEU A 225 13.12 -3.77 12.40
C LEU A 225 14.61 -4.01 12.64
N ARG A 226 15.19 -3.50 13.74
CA ARG A 226 16.65 -3.48 13.99
C ARG A 226 17.32 -4.82 13.81
N ASP A 227 16.71 -5.87 14.37
CA ASP A 227 17.29 -7.22 14.39
C ASP A 227 16.87 -8.06 13.16
N HIS A 228 16.01 -7.51 12.29
CA HIS A 228 15.46 -8.22 11.14
C HIS A 228 15.85 -7.64 9.78
N VAL A 229 16.69 -6.58 9.75
CA VAL A 229 17.07 -5.85 8.53
C VAL A 229 17.63 -6.76 7.43
N SER A 230 18.35 -7.81 7.78
CA SER A 230 18.96 -8.75 6.82
C SER A 230 17.96 -9.52 5.94
N LYS A 231 16.70 -9.55 6.35
CA LYS A 231 15.62 -10.27 5.64
C LYS A 231 14.73 -9.32 4.81
N ILE A 232 14.98 -8.00 4.87
CA ILE A 232 14.18 -6.99 4.17
C ILE A 232 14.70 -6.80 2.75
N SER A 233 13.82 -6.94 1.76
CA SER A 233 14.19 -6.64 0.37
C SER A 233 14.18 -5.15 0.11
N ILE A 234 13.09 -4.47 0.44
CA ILE A 234 12.92 -3.03 0.24
C ILE A 234 12.48 -2.41 1.56
N LEU A 235 13.23 -1.46 2.08
CA LEU A 235 12.83 -0.64 3.22
C LEU A 235 12.36 0.72 2.73
N LYS A 236 11.11 1.08 3.01
CA LYS A 236 10.64 2.46 2.89
C LYS A 236 10.60 3.10 4.28
N ALA A 237 11.28 4.22 4.42
CA ALA A 237 11.38 4.93 5.68
C ALA A 237 11.57 6.45 5.45
N ASN A 238 11.42 7.26 6.50
CA ASN A 238 11.87 8.63 6.55
C ASN A 238 13.22 8.76 7.29
N LYS A 239 13.77 9.97 7.34
CA LYS A 239 15.06 10.25 7.97
C LYS A 239 15.13 9.75 9.43
N TYR A 240 14.11 10.04 10.22
CA TYR A 240 14.08 9.73 11.66
C TYR A 240 13.94 8.21 11.92
N GLU A 241 13.22 7.54 11.05
CA GLU A 241 13.09 6.08 11.07
C GLU A 241 14.39 5.39 10.68
N ILE A 242 15.15 5.94 9.71
CA ILE A 242 16.50 5.47 9.36
C ILE A 242 17.47 5.66 10.54
N GLU A 243 17.43 6.80 11.24
CA GLU A 243 18.21 7.00 12.46
C GLU A 243 17.92 5.91 13.50
N GLU A 244 16.64 5.63 13.72
CA GLU A 244 16.20 4.64 14.70
C GLU A 244 16.65 3.22 14.33
N ILE A 245 16.47 2.80 13.07
CA ILE A 245 16.80 1.44 12.61
C ILE A 245 18.33 1.25 12.54
N SER A 246 19.07 2.24 12.06
CA SER A 246 20.53 2.16 11.90
C SER A 246 21.29 2.34 13.21
N GLY A 247 20.73 3.11 14.15
CA GLY A 247 21.41 3.59 15.35
C GLY A 247 22.42 4.73 15.09
N ILE A 248 22.38 5.35 13.89
CA ILE A 248 23.28 6.43 13.47
C ILE A 248 22.49 7.73 13.36
N GLU A 249 22.88 8.76 14.11
CA GLU A 249 22.28 10.09 14.04
C GLU A 249 22.59 10.75 12.69
N VAL A 250 21.53 11.25 12.01
CA VAL A 250 21.64 11.87 10.68
C VAL A 250 21.60 13.39 10.79
N LYS A 251 22.78 14.03 10.77
CA LYS A 251 22.94 15.50 10.85
C LYS A 251 23.05 16.15 9.47
N ASP A 252 23.62 15.44 8.53
CA ASP A 252 23.97 15.92 7.20
C ASP A 252 23.91 14.79 6.16
N GLU A 253 24.21 15.11 4.90
CA GLU A 253 24.22 14.13 3.81
C GLU A 253 25.28 13.03 4.02
N LYS A 254 26.38 13.32 4.69
CA LYS A 254 27.43 12.34 4.95
C LYS A 254 26.96 11.29 5.95
N SER A 255 26.45 11.73 7.10
CA SER A 255 25.90 10.83 8.12
C SER A 255 24.66 10.07 7.62
N LEU A 256 23.86 10.68 6.73
CA LEU A 256 22.78 9.98 6.05
C LEU A 256 23.30 8.81 5.20
N LYS A 257 24.32 9.06 4.36
CA LYS A 257 24.94 8.01 3.54
C LYS A 257 25.59 6.92 4.38
N GLU A 258 26.19 7.26 5.52
CA GLU A 258 26.73 6.29 6.48
C GLU A 258 25.62 5.41 7.07
N ALA A 259 24.49 5.99 7.47
CA ALA A 259 23.34 5.25 7.99
C ALA A 259 22.73 4.30 6.93
N LEU A 260 22.49 4.81 5.72
CA LEU A 260 21.96 4.00 4.62
C LEU A 260 22.91 2.85 4.26
N LYS A 261 24.22 3.14 4.15
CA LYS A 261 25.23 2.12 3.88
C LYS A 261 25.27 1.04 4.96
N SER A 262 25.22 1.44 6.23
CA SER A 262 25.19 0.49 7.36
C SER A 262 24.02 -0.50 7.26
N LEU A 263 22.85 -0.04 6.80
CA LEU A 263 21.68 -0.89 6.64
C LEU A 263 21.79 -1.83 5.43
N ILE A 264 22.39 -1.36 4.31
CA ILE A 264 22.70 -2.24 3.16
C ILE A 264 23.75 -3.28 3.55
N ASP A 265 24.81 -2.88 4.26
CA ASP A 265 25.88 -3.81 4.73
C ASP A 265 25.29 -4.88 5.69
N LYS A 266 24.19 -4.59 6.39
CA LYS A 266 23.43 -5.55 7.22
C LYS A 266 22.49 -6.46 6.43
N GLY A 267 22.27 -6.22 5.12
CA GLY A 267 21.56 -7.13 4.23
C GLY A 267 20.28 -6.61 3.59
N ILE A 268 19.84 -5.37 3.85
CA ILE A 268 18.75 -4.74 3.08
C ILE A 268 19.21 -4.61 1.62
N LYS A 269 18.36 -4.97 0.65
CA LYS A 269 18.72 -4.86 -0.78
C LYS A 269 18.54 -3.44 -1.31
N GLU A 270 17.41 -2.80 -1.00
CA GLU A 270 17.05 -1.45 -1.44
C GLU A 270 16.45 -0.64 -0.31
N ILE A 271 16.81 0.64 -0.21
CA ILE A 271 16.22 1.60 0.73
C ILE A 271 15.60 2.73 -0.08
N VAL A 272 14.36 3.07 0.24
CA VAL A 272 13.64 4.21 -0.33
C VAL A 272 13.31 5.17 0.81
N LEU A 273 14.03 6.29 0.84
CA LEU A 273 13.91 7.30 1.87
C LEU A 273 13.03 8.45 1.39
N THR A 274 11.97 8.77 2.12
CA THR A 274 11.16 9.96 1.90
C THR A 274 11.64 11.12 2.79
N MET A 275 11.75 12.33 2.22
CA MET A 275 12.33 13.51 2.86
C MET A 275 11.41 14.74 2.79
N GLY A 276 10.09 14.53 2.75
CA GLY A 276 9.11 15.62 2.67
C GLY A 276 9.38 16.54 1.48
N GLU A 277 9.59 17.82 1.76
CA GLU A 277 9.82 18.85 0.74
C GLU A 277 11.12 18.68 -0.07
N GLU A 278 12.06 17.87 0.40
CA GLU A 278 13.27 17.54 -0.34
C GLU A 278 13.08 16.40 -1.34
N GLY A 279 11.95 15.69 -1.29
CA GLY A 279 11.61 14.60 -2.19
C GLY A 279 11.96 13.22 -1.66
N ALA A 280 12.64 12.40 -2.44
CA ALA A 280 12.95 11.01 -2.08
C ALA A 280 14.34 10.59 -2.57
N ILE A 281 14.93 9.64 -1.88
CA ILE A 281 16.21 9.02 -2.22
C ILE A 281 16.04 7.53 -2.34
N TYR A 282 16.58 6.96 -3.41
CA TYR A 282 16.84 5.53 -3.54
C TYR A 282 18.30 5.25 -3.18
N TYR A 283 18.52 4.20 -2.41
CA TYR A 283 19.86 3.73 -2.07
C TYR A 283 19.94 2.21 -2.13
N SER A 284 20.97 1.71 -2.79
CA SER A 284 21.36 0.30 -2.81
C SER A 284 22.88 0.23 -2.99
N GLU A 285 23.46 -0.98 -3.02
CA GLU A 285 24.90 -1.15 -3.24
C GLU A 285 25.34 -0.46 -4.54
N GLY A 286 26.18 0.57 -4.40
CA GLY A 286 26.75 1.33 -5.52
C GLY A 286 25.81 2.34 -6.20
N ASN A 287 24.55 2.45 -5.77
CA ASN A 287 23.57 3.35 -6.39
C ASN A 287 22.97 4.34 -5.37
N TYR A 288 23.03 5.62 -5.69
CA TYR A 288 22.37 6.69 -4.95
C TYR A 288 21.64 7.60 -5.95
N VAL A 289 20.31 7.57 -5.92
CA VAL A 289 19.48 8.36 -6.84
C VAL A 289 18.56 9.26 -6.03
N LYS A 290 18.60 10.57 -6.29
CA LYS A 290 17.73 11.57 -5.66
C LYS A 290 16.67 12.03 -6.64
N GLN A 291 15.40 12.03 -6.20
CA GLN A 291 14.26 12.61 -6.87
C GLN A 291 13.77 13.80 -6.04
N GLY A 292 13.82 15.01 -6.58
CA GLY A 292 13.27 16.19 -5.92
C GLY A 292 11.76 16.11 -5.75
N ALA A 293 11.23 16.79 -4.73
CA ALA A 293 9.79 16.84 -4.52
C ALA A 293 9.05 17.45 -5.71
N LEU A 294 7.88 16.96 -5.99
CA LEU A 294 6.97 17.56 -6.97
C LEU A 294 6.16 18.67 -6.30
N LYS A 295 6.04 19.81 -6.98
CA LYS A 295 5.19 20.91 -6.48
C LYS A 295 3.75 20.42 -6.36
N ALA A 296 3.15 20.59 -5.18
CA ALA A 296 1.79 20.21 -4.86
C ALA A 296 1.06 21.34 -4.14
N ASP A 297 -0.24 21.47 -4.38
CA ASP A 297 -1.13 22.34 -3.61
C ASP A 297 -1.66 21.52 -2.43
N ILE A 298 -0.94 21.60 -1.29
CA ILE A 298 -1.16 20.72 -0.14
C ILE A 298 -2.50 21.02 0.52
N VAL A 299 -3.38 20.02 0.52
CA VAL A 299 -4.67 20.01 1.23
C VAL A 299 -4.56 19.18 2.51
N ASN A 300 -3.93 18.00 2.43
CA ASN A 300 -3.74 17.09 3.56
C ASN A 300 -2.42 16.33 3.39
N VAL A 301 -1.66 16.19 4.47
CA VAL A 301 -0.37 15.46 4.45
C VAL A 301 -0.53 13.97 4.76
N SER A 302 -1.68 13.57 5.32
CA SER A 302 -1.94 12.17 5.72
C SER A 302 -1.99 11.26 4.50
N GLY A 303 -1.41 10.07 4.59
CA GLY A 303 -1.43 9.06 3.54
C GLY A 303 -0.49 9.30 2.35
N ALA A 304 0.19 10.46 2.28
CA ALA A 304 1.15 10.74 1.21
C ALA A 304 2.32 9.73 1.18
N GLY A 305 2.79 9.31 2.36
CA GLY A 305 3.79 8.25 2.51
C GLY A 305 3.28 6.89 2.06
N ASP A 306 2.01 6.57 2.35
CA ASP A 306 1.38 5.31 1.96
C ASP A 306 1.18 5.24 0.44
N ALA A 307 0.77 6.36 -0.17
CA ALA A 307 0.64 6.49 -1.62
C ALA A 307 1.99 6.38 -2.33
N PHE A 308 3.05 6.96 -1.74
CA PHE A 308 4.42 6.79 -2.22
C PHE A 308 4.86 5.32 -2.15
N CYS A 309 4.64 4.65 -1.01
CA CYS A 309 4.93 3.23 -0.82
C CYS A 309 4.22 2.36 -1.87
N ALA A 310 2.92 2.57 -2.05
CA ALA A 310 2.12 1.87 -3.06
C ALA A 310 2.62 2.11 -4.48
N GLY A 311 2.90 3.38 -4.83
CA GLY A 311 3.44 3.76 -6.14
C GLY A 311 4.78 3.10 -6.42
N TYR A 312 5.68 3.06 -5.42
CA TYR A 312 6.97 2.42 -5.57
C TYR A 312 6.85 0.90 -5.74
N ALA A 313 6.04 0.23 -4.92
CA ALA A 313 5.79 -1.20 -5.03
C ALA A 313 5.16 -1.58 -6.39
N HIS A 314 4.19 -0.78 -6.87
CA HIS A 314 3.60 -0.95 -8.20
C HIS A 314 4.66 -0.82 -9.31
N ALA A 315 5.45 0.24 -9.29
CA ALA A 315 6.49 0.51 -10.29
C ALA A 315 7.61 -0.54 -10.26
N TYR A 316 8.00 -1.00 -9.06
CA TYR A 316 8.97 -2.08 -8.87
C TYR A 316 8.51 -3.37 -9.54
N LEU A 317 7.29 -3.82 -9.27
CA LEU A 317 6.75 -5.04 -9.87
C LEU A 317 6.52 -4.95 -11.39
N ASN A 318 6.40 -3.75 -11.93
CA ASN A 318 6.30 -3.53 -13.38
C ASN A 318 7.67 -3.29 -14.04
N ASP A 319 8.76 -3.63 -13.35
CA ASP A 319 10.14 -3.58 -13.84
C ASP A 319 10.56 -2.22 -14.39
N MET A 320 9.98 -1.11 -13.86
CA MET A 320 10.38 0.25 -14.18
C MET A 320 11.82 0.50 -13.71
N ASP A 321 12.55 1.37 -14.40
CA ASP A 321 13.87 1.78 -13.92
C ASP A 321 13.79 2.62 -12.62
N ILE A 322 14.90 2.75 -11.89
CA ILE A 322 14.93 3.36 -10.57
C ILE A 322 14.43 4.82 -10.57
N LYS A 323 14.77 5.59 -11.60
CA LYS A 323 14.34 7.00 -11.70
C LYS A 323 12.83 7.08 -11.95
N ASP A 324 12.32 6.23 -12.81
CA ASP A 324 10.89 6.18 -13.10
C ASP A 324 10.10 5.66 -11.90
N ARG A 325 10.62 4.67 -11.13
CA ARG A 325 9.99 4.22 -9.86
C ARG A 325 9.85 5.39 -8.88
N LEU A 326 10.91 6.15 -8.63
CA LEU A 326 10.87 7.30 -7.72
C LEU A 326 9.92 8.39 -8.21
N LYS A 327 9.95 8.70 -9.50
CA LYS A 327 9.08 9.71 -10.12
C LYS A 327 7.61 9.29 -10.04
N PHE A 328 7.31 8.01 -10.33
CA PHE A 328 5.97 7.44 -10.25
C PHE A 328 5.44 7.50 -8.81
N ALA A 329 6.22 7.03 -7.84
CA ALA A 329 5.88 7.09 -6.42
C ALA A 329 5.66 8.53 -5.94
N SER A 330 6.50 9.48 -6.37
CA SER A 330 6.34 10.91 -6.04
C SER A 330 5.06 11.50 -6.63
N LYS A 331 4.63 11.09 -7.83
CA LYS A 331 3.35 11.51 -8.40
C LYS A 331 2.16 10.96 -7.61
N CYS A 332 2.21 9.70 -7.15
CA CYS A 332 1.18 9.13 -6.28
C CYS A 332 1.05 9.93 -4.99
N SER A 333 2.19 10.23 -4.34
CA SER A 333 2.24 11.06 -3.14
C SER A 333 1.66 12.46 -3.38
N LYS A 334 2.02 13.11 -4.48
CA LYS A 334 1.49 14.43 -4.86
C LYS A 334 -0.04 14.42 -4.98
N ILE A 335 -0.61 13.45 -5.71
CA ILE A 335 -2.06 13.33 -5.90
C ILE A 335 -2.78 13.18 -4.55
N THR A 336 -2.17 12.46 -3.61
CA THR A 336 -2.72 12.30 -2.27
C THR A 336 -2.60 13.58 -1.45
N LEU A 337 -1.47 14.29 -1.49
CA LEU A 337 -1.30 15.60 -0.85
C LEU A 337 -2.35 16.63 -1.29
N GLU A 338 -2.83 16.55 -2.54
CA GLU A 338 -3.83 17.44 -3.14
C GLU A 338 -5.28 16.95 -2.90
N SER A 339 -5.50 16.02 -1.97
CA SER A 339 -6.81 15.47 -1.62
C SER A 339 -7.12 15.61 -0.13
N GLU A 340 -8.41 15.57 0.24
CA GLU A 340 -8.86 15.68 1.63
C GLU A 340 -8.59 14.41 2.44
N GLY A 341 -8.68 13.24 1.81
CA GLY A 341 -8.51 11.93 2.47
C GLY A 341 -7.09 11.40 2.42
N ALA A 342 -6.79 10.43 3.29
CA ALA A 342 -5.50 9.72 3.29
C ALA A 342 -5.28 8.85 2.02
N VAL A 343 -6.33 8.55 1.27
CA VAL A 343 -6.29 7.96 -0.07
C VAL A 343 -7.10 8.82 -1.01
N SER A 344 -6.52 9.16 -2.16
CA SER A 344 -7.16 10.01 -3.16
C SER A 344 -8.02 9.21 -4.12
N ASP A 345 -9.28 9.62 -4.31
CA ASP A 345 -10.16 9.04 -5.34
C ASP A 345 -9.68 9.35 -6.77
N LYS A 346 -8.84 10.37 -6.93
CA LYS A 346 -8.25 10.76 -8.21
C LYS A 346 -7.06 9.87 -8.60
N LEU A 347 -6.52 9.09 -7.65
CA LEU A 347 -5.37 8.21 -7.93
C LEU A 347 -5.80 7.03 -8.79
N ASN A 348 -5.22 6.92 -9.96
CA ASN A 348 -5.32 5.79 -10.88
C ASN A 348 -4.11 5.77 -11.80
N ILE A 349 -3.94 4.71 -12.59
CA ILE A 349 -2.75 4.54 -13.45
C ILE A 349 -2.62 5.65 -14.51
N GLU A 350 -3.72 6.21 -14.99
CA GLU A 350 -3.71 7.27 -16.01
C GLU A 350 -3.29 8.61 -15.41
N SER A 351 -3.70 8.91 -14.17
CA SER A 351 -3.34 10.15 -13.47
C SER A 351 -1.86 10.24 -13.10
N VAL A 352 -1.15 9.09 -13.10
CA VAL A 352 0.27 9.00 -12.72
C VAL A 352 1.20 8.91 -13.95
N ARG A 353 0.67 8.53 -15.13
CA ARG A 353 1.41 8.54 -16.40
C ARG A 353 1.73 9.97 -16.86
#